data_2f208935e52ecf9cdeb01137140d4aa9
#
_entry.id   2f208935e52ecf9cdeb01137140d4aa9
#
_cell.length_a   1.000
_cell.length_b   1.000
_cell.length_c   1.000
_cell.angle_alpha   90.00
_cell.angle_beta   90.00
_cell.angle_gamma   90.00
#
_symmetry.space_group_name_H-M   'P 1'
#
loop_
_entity.id
_entity.type
_entity.pdbx_description
1 polymer ?
#
loop_
_entity_poly.entity_id
_entity_poly.type
_entity_poly.pdbx_seq_one_letter_code
_entity_poly.pdbx_strand_id
1 'polypeptide(L)'
;DWNTLDHQTRILRFEKAAEKIYLGYPEDREAAIFYALALRAAADPADGSFMKQRKAGEILSALLPNEPDHPGIAHYLIHTYDYPELAELALPAARKYASIASSSAHALHMPSHIFTRLGLWDEAINSNMNSVAAAKCYAENLGITGHWDEELHGIDYLVYAYLQQARDETAKEQLEYLQSIDVVFPVNFKDAYTFAAVPTRYALERKDWKAAAALELNPTDFPWNDFVWQKSIVSFGKVLGAVHLRDMAAAEASLAELKANHAILLEREKNYEANQVKIEIIASEGWIQLLQGNKNEATRLMTEAATMEDATEKHPVTPGEVVPARELLGDMLMEMNEYSKALEAYEADL
;
A
#
# COMPACT_ATOMS: atom_id res chain seq x y z
N ASP A 1 13.99 -26.84 9.19
CA ASP A 1 15.22 -26.08 8.82
C ASP A 1 15.09 -24.55 8.94
N TRP A 2 14.27 -24.09 9.88
CA TRP A 2 14.01 -22.65 10.05
C TRP A 2 15.30 -21.84 10.33
N ASN A 3 16.23 -22.40 11.06
CA ASN A 3 17.47 -21.74 11.47
C ASN A 3 18.63 -21.90 10.50
N THR A 4 18.49 -22.72 9.44
CA THR A 4 19.60 -23.08 8.54
C THR A 4 19.38 -22.70 7.08
N LEU A 5 18.16 -22.35 6.71
CA LEU A 5 17.79 -21.96 5.35
C LEU A 5 17.23 -20.56 5.33
N ASP A 6 17.59 -19.78 4.33
CA ASP A 6 16.97 -18.50 4.04
C ASP A 6 15.49 -18.65 3.66
N HIS A 7 14.76 -17.55 3.72
CA HIS A 7 13.33 -17.53 3.46
C HIS A 7 13.00 -18.04 2.05
N GLN A 8 13.69 -17.56 1.04
CA GLN A 8 13.45 -17.92 -0.37
C GLN A 8 13.64 -19.42 -0.61
N THR A 9 14.71 -20.00 -0.07
CA THR A 9 14.93 -21.45 -0.15
C THR A 9 13.80 -22.25 0.51
N ARG A 10 13.28 -21.79 1.64
CA ARG A 10 12.14 -22.46 2.33
C ARG A 10 10.88 -22.40 1.50
N ILE A 11 10.54 -21.25 0.94
CA ILE A 11 9.35 -21.05 0.10
C ILE A 11 9.41 -21.92 -1.16
N LEU A 12 10.55 -21.98 -1.84
CA LEU A 12 10.72 -22.84 -3.02
C LEU A 12 10.62 -24.33 -2.67
N ARG A 13 11.06 -24.75 -1.49
CA ARG A 13 10.87 -26.14 -1.02
C ARG A 13 9.41 -26.43 -0.67
N PHE A 14 8.70 -25.45 -0.09
CA PHE A 14 7.28 -25.56 0.18
C PHE A 14 6.48 -25.71 -1.12
N GLU A 15 6.76 -24.88 -2.13
CA GLU A 15 6.16 -25.00 -3.46
C GLU A 15 6.33 -26.40 -4.05
N LYS A 16 7.57 -26.92 -4.07
CA LYS A 16 7.85 -28.28 -4.57
C LYS A 16 7.11 -29.38 -3.81
N ALA A 17 6.96 -29.24 -2.50
CA ALA A 17 6.23 -30.20 -1.67
C ALA A 17 4.73 -30.13 -1.98
N ALA A 18 4.16 -28.94 -2.11
CA ALA A 18 2.77 -28.74 -2.47
C ALA A 18 2.48 -29.25 -3.89
N GLU A 19 3.36 -29.00 -4.87
CA GLU A 19 3.25 -29.53 -6.22
C GLU A 19 3.20 -31.07 -6.23
N LYS A 20 4.08 -31.72 -5.47
CA LYS A 20 4.10 -33.18 -5.36
C LYS A 20 2.79 -33.74 -4.82
N ILE A 21 2.19 -33.08 -3.85
CA ILE A 21 0.89 -33.49 -3.28
C ILE A 21 -0.20 -33.29 -4.34
N TYR A 22 -0.28 -32.13 -4.96
CA TYR A 22 -1.22 -31.81 -6.02
C TYR A 22 -1.18 -32.83 -7.18
N LEU A 23 0.02 -33.17 -7.66
CA LEU A 23 0.19 -34.16 -8.73
C LEU A 23 -0.12 -35.60 -8.27
N GLY A 24 0.09 -35.93 -7.01
CA GLY A 24 -0.19 -37.24 -6.43
C GLY A 24 -1.67 -37.48 -6.09
N TYR A 25 -2.42 -36.41 -5.90
CA TYR A 25 -3.83 -36.44 -5.53
C TYR A 25 -4.64 -35.44 -6.37
N PRO A 26 -4.81 -35.72 -7.69
CA PRO A 26 -5.39 -34.72 -8.61
C PRO A 26 -6.87 -34.39 -8.33
N GLU A 27 -7.57 -35.29 -7.62
CA GLU A 27 -8.98 -35.10 -7.23
C GLU A 27 -9.13 -34.34 -5.89
N ASP A 28 -8.01 -34.08 -5.19
CA ASP A 28 -8.03 -33.34 -3.92
C ASP A 28 -7.97 -31.86 -4.21
N ARG A 29 -9.08 -31.17 -3.99
CA ARG A 29 -9.24 -29.74 -4.24
C ARG A 29 -8.40 -28.89 -3.29
N GLU A 30 -8.28 -29.30 -2.03
CA GLU A 30 -7.44 -28.61 -1.05
C GLU A 30 -5.96 -28.68 -1.44
N ALA A 31 -5.50 -29.82 -1.96
CA ALA A 31 -4.15 -29.95 -2.49
C ALA A 31 -3.89 -28.96 -3.65
N ALA A 32 -4.87 -28.76 -4.53
CA ALA A 32 -4.79 -27.76 -5.60
C ALA A 32 -4.76 -26.33 -5.08
N ILE A 33 -5.60 -25.99 -4.09
CA ILE A 33 -5.67 -24.66 -3.47
C ILE A 33 -4.35 -24.33 -2.76
N PHE A 34 -3.81 -25.26 -1.97
CA PHE A 34 -2.52 -25.05 -1.29
C PHE A 34 -1.34 -24.99 -2.25
N TYR A 35 -1.39 -25.71 -3.38
CA TYR A 35 -0.35 -25.56 -4.40
C TYR A 35 -0.42 -24.18 -5.07
N ALA A 36 -1.60 -23.66 -5.38
CA ALA A 36 -1.76 -22.31 -5.92
C ALA A 36 -1.24 -21.26 -4.94
N LEU A 37 -1.53 -21.39 -3.65
CA LEU A 37 -0.99 -20.53 -2.59
C LEU A 37 0.55 -20.59 -2.54
N ALA A 38 1.13 -21.79 -2.66
CA ALA A 38 2.58 -21.98 -2.65
C ALA A 38 3.26 -21.37 -3.89
N LEU A 39 2.63 -21.50 -5.08
CA LEU A 39 3.08 -20.84 -6.30
C LEU A 39 3.14 -19.30 -6.13
N ARG A 40 2.05 -18.71 -5.62
CA ARG A 40 2.01 -17.27 -5.34
C ARG A 40 3.12 -16.85 -4.37
N ALA A 41 3.27 -17.57 -3.27
CA ALA A 41 4.30 -17.27 -2.27
C ALA A 41 5.74 -17.40 -2.81
N ALA A 42 5.95 -18.26 -3.81
CA ALA A 42 7.25 -18.50 -4.44
C ALA A 42 7.45 -17.68 -5.72
N ALA A 43 6.53 -16.79 -6.07
CA ALA A 43 6.71 -15.88 -7.20
C ALA A 43 7.86 -14.92 -6.94
N ASP A 44 8.67 -14.68 -7.97
CA ASP A 44 9.72 -13.70 -7.92
C ASP A 44 9.10 -12.31 -8.18
N PRO A 45 9.23 -11.35 -7.26
CA PRO A 45 8.72 -9.99 -7.49
C PRO A 45 9.31 -9.31 -8.74
N ALA A 46 10.51 -9.72 -9.17
CA ALA A 46 11.14 -9.19 -10.37
C ALA A 46 10.66 -9.85 -11.67
N ASP A 47 9.79 -10.89 -11.59
CA ASP A 47 9.26 -11.58 -12.78
C ASP A 47 8.03 -10.87 -13.33
N GLY A 48 8.22 -9.87 -14.18
CA GLY A 48 7.14 -9.18 -14.90
C GLY A 48 6.35 -10.05 -15.88
N SER A 49 6.67 -11.35 -16.04
CA SER A 49 5.83 -12.29 -16.82
C SER A 49 4.65 -12.81 -16.01
N PHE A 50 4.68 -12.71 -14.69
CA PHE A 50 3.68 -13.22 -13.77
C PHE A 50 3.38 -14.73 -13.94
N MET A 51 4.37 -15.51 -14.34
CA MET A 51 4.16 -16.90 -14.71
C MET A 51 3.57 -17.74 -13.57
N LYS A 52 4.07 -17.58 -12.35
CA LYS A 52 3.56 -18.31 -11.18
C LYS A 52 2.18 -17.82 -10.74
N GLN A 53 1.96 -16.51 -10.78
CA GLN A 53 0.66 -15.91 -10.47
C GLN A 53 -0.41 -16.39 -11.47
N ARG A 54 -0.12 -16.38 -12.77
CA ARG A 54 -1.03 -16.88 -13.80
C ARG A 54 -1.35 -18.37 -13.59
N LYS A 55 -0.33 -19.21 -13.36
CA LYS A 55 -0.53 -20.65 -13.07
C LYS A 55 -1.39 -20.88 -11.82
N ALA A 56 -1.13 -20.13 -10.75
CA ALA A 56 -1.90 -20.19 -9.50
C ALA A 56 -3.37 -19.81 -9.73
N GLY A 57 -3.58 -18.70 -10.43
CA GLY A 57 -4.91 -18.20 -10.73
C GLY A 57 -5.70 -19.13 -11.67
N GLU A 58 -5.05 -19.76 -12.65
CA GLU A 58 -5.67 -20.77 -13.51
C GLU A 58 -6.19 -21.97 -12.70
N ILE A 59 -5.39 -22.49 -11.75
CA ILE A 59 -5.77 -23.57 -10.85
C ILE A 59 -6.99 -23.17 -10.01
N LEU A 60 -6.96 -22.00 -9.39
CA LEU A 60 -8.05 -21.51 -8.53
C LEU A 60 -9.32 -21.22 -9.35
N SER A 61 -9.18 -20.60 -10.51
CA SER A 61 -10.31 -20.29 -11.40
C SER A 61 -11.01 -21.54 -11.93
N ALA A 62 -10.27 -22.64 -12.15
CA ALA A 62 -10.85 -23.91 -12.56
C ALA A 62 -11.69 -24.56 -11.45
N LEU A 63 -11.39 -24.29 -10.18
CA LEU A 63 -12.14 -24.81 -9.03
C LEU A 63 -13.38 -23.97 -8.71
N LEU A 64 -13.37 -22.68 -8.96
CA LEU A 64 -14.42 -21.74 -8.56
C LEU A 64 -15.84 -22.13 -9.00
N PRO A 65 -16.10 -22.65 -10.22
CA PRO A 65 -17.45 -23.07 -10.64
C PRO A 65 -18.03 -24.23 -9.82
N ASN A 66 -17.16 -25.11 -9.30
CA ASN A 66 -17.57 -26.28 -8.51
C ASN A 66 -17.62 -26.01 -7.01
N GLU A 67 -16.86 -24.97 -6.55
CA GLU A 67 -16.75 -24.55 -5.16
C GLU A 67 -17.01 -23.03 -5.03
N PRO A 68 -18.20 -22.56 -5.46
CA PRO A 68 -18.46 -21.12 -5.59
C PRO A 68 -18.48 -20.37 -4.25
N ASP A 69 -18.63 -21.05 -3.14
CA ASP A 69 -18.72 -20.48 -1.80
C ASP A 69 -17.48 -20.81 -0.94
N HIS A 70 -16.43 -21.36 -1.56
CA HIS A 70 -15.18 -21.65 -0.86
C HIS A 70 -14.39 -20.36 -0.61
N PRO A 71 -14.23 -19.92 0.64
CA PRO A 71 -13.62 -18.61 0.94
C PRO A 71 -12.16 -18.51 0.50
N GLY A 72 -11.40 -19.60 0.62
CA GLY A 72 -9.99 -19.62 0.24
C GLY A 72 -9.77 -19.41 -1.26
N ILE A 73 -10.63 -19.96 -2.12
CA ILE A 73 -10.50 -19.81 -3.58
C ILE A 73 -10.66 -18.33 -3.95
N ALA A 74 -11.73 -17.68 -3.51
CA ALA A 74 -11.97 -16.26 -3.81
C ALA A 74 -10.88 -15.36 -3.22
N HIS A 75 -10.49 -15.60 -1.98
CA HIS A 75 -9.44 -14.84 -1.29
C HIS A 75 -8.09 -14.95 -2.01
N TYR A 76 -7.68 -16.17 -2.34
CA TYR A 76 -6.38 -16.38 -2.98
C TYR A 76 -6.36 -15.91 -4.44
N LEU A 77 -7.51 -15.91 -5.16
CA LEU A 77 -7.62 -15.27 -6.47
C LEU A 77 -7.37 -13.77 -6.40
N ILE A 78 -7.96 -13.08 -5.42
CA ILE A 78 -7.73 -11.66 -5.21
C ILE A 78 -6.25 -11.41 -4.99
N HIS A 79 -5.62 -12.08 -4.04
CA HIS A 79 -4.21 -11.91 -3.79
C HIS A 79 -3.29 -12.30 -4.95
N THR A 80 -3.68 -13.32 -5.73
CA THR A 80 -2.89 -13.81 -6.86
C THR A 80 -2.87 -12.82 -8.01
N TYR A 81 -3.95 -12.08 -8.17
CA TYR A 81 -4.15 -11.15 -9.27
C TYR A 81 -4.16 -9.67 -8.85
N ASP A 82 -3.70 -9.33 -7.62
CA ASP A 82 -3.52 -7.95 -7.15
C ASP A 82 -2.31 -7.27 -7.80
N TYR A 83 -2.33 -7.24 -9.14
CA TYR A 83 -1.36 -6.56 -10.00
C TYR A 83 -2.13 -5.81 -11.10
N PRO A 84 -1.67 -4.64 -11.55
CA PRO A 84 -2.37 -3.88 -12.59
C PRO A 84 -2.72 -4.73 -13.83
N GLU A 85 -1.77 -5.55 -14.30
CA GLU A 85 -1.92 -6.38 -15.51
C GLU A 85 -2.83 -7.59 -15.31
N LEU A 86 -3.17 -7.95 -14.08
CA LEU A 86 -3.91 -9.17 -13.76
C LEU A 86 -5.25 -8.90 -13.07
N ALA A 87 -5.48 -7.71 -12.56
CA ALA A 87 -6.59 -7.38 -11.67
C ALA A 87 -7.97 -7.70 -12.28
N GLU A 88 -8.16 -7.48 -13.59
CA GLU A 88 -9.40 -7.82 -14.28
C GLU A 88 -9.77 -9.31 -14.15
N LEU A 89 -8.78 -10.19 -14.07
CA LEU A 89 -9.00 -11.64 -13.94
C LEU A 89 -9.61 -12.01 -12.58
N ALA A 90 -9.39 -11.20 -11.54
CA ALA A 90 -9.95 -11.42 -10.20
C ALA A 90 -11.31 -10.75 -9.99
N LEU A 91 -11.76 -9.87 -10.87
CA LEU A 91 -12.96 -9.07 -10.66
C LEU A 91 -14.23 -9.89 -10.34
N PRO A 92 -14.52 -11.04 -11.02
CA PRO A 92 -15.65 -11.87 -10.66
C PRO A 92 -15.57 -12.46 -9.24
N ALA A 93 -14.37 -12.89 -8.83
CA ALA A 93 -14.13 -13.41 -7.49
C ALA A 93 -14.24 -12.31 -6.42
N ALA A 94 -13.68 -11.12 -6.69
CA ALA A 94 -13.76 -9.97 -5.81
C ALA A 94 -15.21 -9.56 -5.54
N ARG A 95 -16.04 -9.41 -6.56
CA ARG A 95 -17.45 -9.06 -6.42
C ARG A 95 -18.27 -10.09 -5.65
N LYS A 96 -17.86 -11.36 -5.65
CA LYS A 96 -18.56 -12.43 -4.93
C LYS A 96 -18.07 -12.58 -3.50
N TYR A 97 -16.80 -12.31 -3.22
CA TYR A 97 -16.16 -12.70 -1.96
C TYR A 97 -16.82 -12.11 -0.71
N ALA A 98 -17.24 -10.86 -0.74
CA ALA A 98 -17.92 -10.19 0.38
C ALA A 98 -19.21 -10.94 0.82
N SER A 99 -19.90 -11.65 -0.10
CA SER A 99 -21.09 -12.43 0.22
C SER A 99 -20.78 -13.79 0.85
N ILE A 100 -19.57 -14.32 0.65
CA ILE A 100 -19.15 -15.64 1.18
C ILE A 100 -18.85 -15.55 2.67
N ALA A 101 -18.21 -14.45 3.12
CA ALA A 101 -17.78 -14.27 4.50
C ALA A 101 -18.22 -12.89 5.03
N SER A 102 -19.51 -12.60 4.96
CA SER A 102 -20.13 -11.29 5.21
C SER A 102 -19.97 -10.72 6.63
N SER A 103 -19.49 -11.51 7.59
CA SER A 103 -19.22 -11.07 8.98
C SER A 103 -17.73 -10.85 9.26
N SER A 104 -16.85 -11.13 8.30
CA SER A 104 -15.41 -10.96 8.45
C SER A 104 -14.97 -9.61 7.87
N ALA A 105 -14.44 -8.74 8.71
CA ALA A 105 -13.92 -7.44 8.29
C ALA A 105 -12.90 -7.60 7.14
N HIS A 106 -11.96 -8.53 7.29
CA HIS A 106 -10.97 -8.82 6.25
C HIS A 106 -11.59 -9.30 4.93
N ALA A 107 -12.58 -10.19 4.98
CA ALA A 107 -13.24 -10.67 3.76
C ALA A 107 -14.06 -9.58 3.05
N LEU A 108 -14.63 -8.65 3.82
CA LEU A 108 -15.33 -7.49 3.29
C LEU A 108 -14.37 -6.46 2.68
N HIS A 109 -13.15 -6.34 3.22
CA HIS A 109 -12.09 -5.47 2.73
C HIS A 109 -11.43 -5.99 1.44
N MET A 110 -11.16 -7.29 1.36
CA MET A 110 -10.34 -7.90 0.30
C MET A 110 -10.71 -7.53 -1.14
N PRO A 111 -12.02 -7.43 -1.51
CA PRO A 111 -12.38 -6.99 -2.86
C PRO A 111 -11.83 -5.62 -3.25
N SER A 112 -11.61 -4.73 -2.28
CA SER A 112 -11.10 -3.38 -2.54
C SER A 112 -9.68 -3.35 -3.09
N HIS A 113 -8.87 -4.39 -2.89
CA HIS A 113 -7.57 -4.52 -3.56
C HIS A 113 -7.73 -4.48 -5.08
N ILE A 114 -8.65 -5.29 -5.60
CA ILE A 114 -8.93 -5.36 -7.04
C ILE A 114 -9.65 -4.10 -7.53
N PHE A 115 -10.61 -3.60 -6.75
CA PHE A 115 -11.35 -2.39 -7.13
C PHE A 115 -10.43 -1.17 -7.20
N THR A 116 -9.46 -1.04 -6.30
CA THR A 116 -8.45 0.02 -6.32
C THR A 116 -7.58 -0.07 -7.57
N ARG A 117 -7.10 -1.28 -7.93
CA ARG A 117 -6.31 -1.49 -9.16
C ARG A 117 -7.06 -1.11 -10.43
N LEU A 118 -8.38 -1.25 -10.43
CA LEU A 118 -9.23 -1.01 -11.60
C LEU A 118 -9.94 0.36 -11.58
N GLY A 119 -9.65 1.22 -10.60
CA GLY A 119 -10.31 2.52 -10.47
C GLY A 119 -11.81 2.43 -10.15
N LEU A 120 -12.28 1.30 -9.62
CA LEU A 120 -13.68 1.07 -9.25
C LEU A 120 -13.95 1.64 -7.84
N TRP A 121 -13.83 2.95 -7.71
CA TRP A 121 -13.79 3.65 -6.42
C TRP A 121 -15.06 3.49 -5.59
N ASP A 122 -16.24 3.52 -6.20
CA ASP A 122 -17.50 3.31 -5.47
C ASP A 122 -17.59 1.90 -4.88
N GLU A 123 -17.12 0.88 -5.60
CA GLU A 123 -17.05 -0.50 -5.10
C GLU A 123 -16.01 -0.64 -3.99
N ALA A 124 -14.85 0.03 -4.12
CA ALA A 124 -13.81 0.08 -3.09
C ALA A 124 -14.32 0.75 -1.81
N ILE A 125 -15.03 1.88 -1.91
CA ILE A 125 -15.64 2.59 -0.79
C ILE A 125 -16.68 1.70 -0.10
N ASN A 126 -17.60 1.10 -0.84
CA ASN A 126 -18.63 0.24 -0.25
C ASN A 126 -18.02 -0.98 0.47
N SER A 127 -17.00 -1.58 -0.11
CA SER A 127 -16.25 -2.70 0.46
C SER A 127 -15.66 -2.31 1.84
N ASN A 128 -14.96 -1.18 1.89
CA ASN A 128 -14.29 -0.74 3.12
C ASN A 128 -15.25 -0.16 4.16
N MET A 129 -16.35 0.49 3.78
CA MET A 129 -17.39 0.89 4.73
C MET A 129 -17.95 -0.32 5.47
N ASN A 130 -18.25 -1.41 4.75
CA ASN A 130 -18.73 -2.64 5.35
C ASN A 130 -17.65 -3.31 6.23
N SER A 131 -16.39 -3.29 5.79
CA SER A 131 -15.27 -3.80 6.57
C SER A 131 -15.08 -3.06 7.89
N VAL A 132 -15.06 -1.73 7.85
CA VAL A 132 -14.96 -0.88 9.05
C VAL A 132 -16.12 -1.14 10.02
N ALA A 133 -17.35 -1.25 9.51
CA ALA A 133 -18.52 -1.57 10.35
C ALA A 133 -18.40 -2.95 11.00
N ALA A 134 -17.94 -3.96 10.26
CA ALA A 134 -17.72 -5.30 10.80
C ALA A 134 -16.59 -5.33 11.82
N ALA A 135 -15.51 -4.56 11.60
CA ALA A 135 -14.39 -4.46 12.54
C ALA A 135 -14.84 -3.84 13.87
N LYS A 136 -15.63 -2.77 13.84
CA LYS A 136 -16.19 -2.15 15.05
C LYS A 136 -17.09 -3.14 15.82
N CYS A 137 -17.99 -3.80 15.12
CA CYS A 137 -18.88 -4.80 15.71
C CYS A 137 -18.08 -5.96 16.35
N TYR A 138 -17.02 -6.41 15.70
CA TYR A 138 -16.13 -7.45 16.24
C TYR A 138 -15.42 -6.98 17.52
N ALA A 139 -14.86 -5.78 17.50
CA ALA A 139 -14.18 -5.19 18.66
C ALA A 139 -15.13 -5.07 19.87
N GLU A 140 -16.35 -4.57 19.66
CA GLU A 140 -17.38 -4.45 20.69
C GLU A 140 -17.76 -5.81 21.28
N ASN A 141 -18.02 -6.82 20.41
CA ASN A 141 -18.43 -8.16 20.84
C ASN A 141 -17.35 -8.89 21.65
N LEU A 142 -16.07 -8.66 21.35
CA LEU A 142 -14.95 -9.26 22.07
C LEU A 142 -14.44 -8.43 23.24
N GLY A 143 -14.99 -7.23 23.47
CA GLY A 143 -14.53 -6.34 24.52
C GLY A 143 -13.10 -5.86 24.29
N ILE A 144 -12.68 -5.66 23.05
CA ILE A 144 -11.38 -5.09 22.72
C ILE A 144 -11.35 -3.65 23.23
N THR A 145 -10.31 -3.33 24.01
CA THR A 145 -10.09 -1.97 24.46
C THR A 145 -9.48 -1.14 23.33
N GLY A 146 -10.18 -0.08 22.92
CA GLY A 146 -9.79 0.75 21.78
C GLY A 146 -10.31 0.21 20.44
N HIS A 147 -9.59 0.51 19.37
CA HIS A 147 -9.97 0.19 18.00
C HIS A 147 -9.20 -1.01 17.48
N TRP A 148 -9.85 -1.85 16.68
CA TRP A 148 -9.20 -3.00 16.05
C TRP A 148 -8.47 -2.58 14.77
N ASP A 149 -7.30 -3.13 14.53
CA ASP A 149 -6.42 -2.81 13.39
C ASP A 149 -7.10 -2.95 12.01
N GLU A 150 -8.06 -3.84 11.85
CA GLU A 150 -8.84 -3.97 10.60
C GLU A 150 -9.75 -2.75 10.35
N GLU A 151 -10.19 -2.06 11.40
CA GLU A 151 -10.92 -0.80 11.26
C GLU A 151 -10.05 0.28 10.64
N LEU A 152 -8.83 0.47 11.16
CA LEU A 152 -7.89 1.48 10.67
C LEU A 152 -7.48 1.16 9.24
N HIS A 153 -7.23 -0.10 8.94
CA HIS A 153 -6.88 -0.54 7.59
C HIS A 153 -7.99 -0.20 6.57
N GLY A 154 -9.25 -0.40 6.94
CA GLY A 154 -10.39 0.02 6.11
C GLY A 154 -10.47 1.54 5.91
N ILE A 155 -10.14 2.32 6.95
CA ILE A 155 -10.12 3.81 6.89
C ILE A 155 -9.05 4.31 5.90
N ASP A 156 -7.86 3.69 5.86
CA ASP A 156 -6.81 4.06 4.89
C ASP A 156 -7.32 3.94 3.44
N TYR A 157 -7.95 2.82 3.10
CA TYR A 157 -8.55 2.63 1.77
C TYR A 157 -9.73 3.56 1.50
N LEU A 158 -10.54 3.89 2.50
CA LEU A 158 -11.64 4.85 2.36
C LEU A 158 -11.11 6.24 2.02
N VAL A 159 -10.11 6.72 2.75
CA VAL A 159 -9.53 8.05 2.49
C VAL A 159 -8.89 8.08 1.11
N TYR A 160 -8.13 7.04 0.75
CA TYR A 160 -7.55 6.94 -0.59
C TYR A 160 -8.64 7.03 -1.67
N ALA A 161 -9.67 6.19 -1.62
CA ALA A 161 -10.72 6.15 -2.62
C ALA A 161 -11.57 7.44 -2.68
N TYR A 162 -11.83 8.10 -1.54
CA TYR A 162 -12.54 9.39 -1.50
C TYR A 162 -11.72 10.49 -2.18
N LEU A 163 -10.41 10.54 -1.95
CA LEU A 163 -9.54 11.52 -2.59
C LEU A 163 -9.46 11.30 -4.10
N GLN A 164 -9.39 10.05 -4.57
CA GLN A 164 -9.43 9.72 -6.00
C GLN A 164 -10.73 10.15 -6.69
N GLN A 165 -11.82 10.30 -5.94
CA GLN A 165 -13.09 10.84 -6.43
C GLN A 165 -13.27 12.34 -6.16
N ALA A 166 -12.24 13.04 -5.67
CA ALA A 166 -12.34 14.45 -5.24
C ALA A 166 -13.45 14.70 -4.18
N ARG A 167 -13.72 13.69 -3.33
CA ARG A 167 -14.69 13.77 -2.22
C ARG A 167 -13.99 14.22 -0.94
N ASP A 168 -13.35 15.36 -1.02
CA ASP A 168 -12.46 15.90 -0.01
C ASP A 168 -13.08 16.05 1.38
N GLU A 169 -14.33 16.49 1.47
CA GLU A 169 -15.01 16.65 2.76
C GLU A 169 -15.28 15.29 3.41
N THR A 170 -15.63 14.26 2.62
CA THR A 170 -15.84 12.91 3.18
C THR A 170 -14.50 12.28 3.62
N ALA A 171 -13.43 12.52 2.86
CA ALA A 171 -12.08 12.12 3.26
C ALA A 171 -11.65 12.80 4.56
N LYS A 172 -12.00 14.08 4.73
CA LYS A 172 -11.74 14.86 5.94
C LYS A 172 -12.48 14.31 7.16
N GLU A 173 -13.74 13.91 7.00
CA GLU A 173 -14.50 13.27 8.08
C GLU A 173 -13.81 12.00 8.59
N GLN A 174 -13.23 11.18 7.67
CA GLN A 174 -12.46 9.99 8.06
C GLN A 174 -11.15 10.37 8.74
N LEU A 175 -10.45 11.40 8.27
CA LEU A 175 -9.24 11.92 8.90
C LEU A 175 -9.53 12.43 10.33
N GLU A 176 -10.57 13.23 10.52
CA GLU A 176 -10.96 13.75 11.83
C GLU A 176 -11.35 12.62 12.79
N TYR A 177 -12.04 11.60 12.29
CA TYR A 177 -12.33 10.41 13.05
C TYR A 177 -11.06 9.65 13.45
N LEU A 178 -10.13 9.41 12.50
CA LEU A 178 -8.86 8.76 12.78
C LEU A 178 -8.04 9.51 13.84
N GLN A 179 -8.04 10.85 13.78
CA GLN A 179 -7.34 11.71 14.74
C GLN A 179 -7.92 11.63 16.16
N SER A 180 -9.15 11.15 16.33
CA SER A 180 -9.76 10.92 17.62
C SER A 180 -9.43 9.56 18.25
N ILE A 181 -8.70 8.72 17.53
CA ILE A 181 -8.30 7.38 17.98
C ILE A 181 -6.96 7.44 18.69
N ASP A 182 -6.95 7.12 19.99
CA ASP A 182 -5.72 7.09 20.81
C ASP A 182 -5.24 5.65 21.08
N VAL A 183 -6.16 4.67 21.09
CA VAL A 183 -5.85 3.29 21.50
C VAL A 183 -6.27 2.32 20.42
N VAL A 184 -5.33 1.49 19.98
CA VAL A 184 -5.54 0.42 18.98
C VAL A 184 -5.08 -0.94 19.50
N PHE A 185 -5.68 -2.02 19.01
CA PHE A 185 -5.30 -3.38 19.35
C PHE A 185 -5.60 -4.35 18.18
N PRO A 186 -4.64 -5.24 17.83
CA PRO A 186 -3.23 -5.22 18.28
C PRO A 186 -2.47 -4.06 17.62
N VAL A 187 -1.46 -3.52 18.29
CA VAL A 187 -0.56 -2.52 17.67
C VAL A 187 0.29 -3.21 16.61
N ASN A 188 0.17 -2.78 15.36
CA ASN A 188 0.91 -3.39 14.25
C ASN A 188 1.15 -2.41 13.08
N PHE A 189 1.64 -2.96 11.97
CA PHE A 189 1.93 -2.23 10.74
C PHE A 189 0.73 -1.44 10.19
N LYS A 190 -0.48 -2.03 10.17
CA LYS A 190 -1.68 -1.40 9.58
C LYS A 190 -2.04 -0.12 10.32
N ASP A 191 -2.00 -0.15 11.65
CA ASP A 191 -2.27 1.04 12.49
C ASP A 191 -1.25 2.14 12.21
N ALA A 192 0.04 1.78 12.28
CA ALA A 192 1.12 2.74 12.05
C ALA A 192 1.04 3.37 10.66
N TYR A 193 0.73 2.56 9.64
CA TYR A 193 0.61 3.06 8.27
C TYR A 193 -0.58 4.01 8.14
N THR A 194 -1.75 3.64 8.66
CA THR A 194 -2.95 4.47 8.60
C THR A 194 -2.75 5.80 9.32
N PHE A 195 -2.19 5.80 10.53
CA PHE A 195 -1.90 7.02 11.29
C PHE A 195 -0.91 7.95 10.58
N ALA A 196 0.03 7.42 9.82
CA ALA A 196 1.01 8.22 9.08
C ALA A 196 0.51 8.63 7.68
N ALA A 197 -0.01 7.67 6.91
CA ALA A 197 -0.36 7.86 5.52
C ALA A 197 -1.62 8.71 5.32
N VAL A 198 -2.67 8.50 6.11
CA VAL A 198 -3.94 9.21 5.94
C VAL A 198 -3.78 10.74 6.08
N PRO A 199 -3.20 11.30 7.16
CA PRO A 199 -3.03 12.74 7.27
C PRO A 199 -2.05 13.29 6.22
N THR A 200 -1.01 12.53 5.89
CA THR A 200 0.01 12.96 4.92
C THR A 200 -0.59 12.99 3.52
N ARG A 201 -1.27 11.93 3.08
CA ARG A 201 -1.96 11.86 1.78
C ARG A 201 -3.02 12.95 1.67
N TYR A 202 -3.85 13.14 2.68
CA TYR A 202 -4.88 14.18 2.67
C TYR A 202 -4.29 15.58 2.44
N ALA A 203 -3.18 15.90 3.10
CA ALA A 203 -2.53 17.20 2.94
C ALA A 203 -1.87 17.35 1.57
N LEU A 204 -1.16 16.31 1.07
CA LEU A 204 -0.40 16.36 -0.17
C LEU A 204 -1.31 16.36 -1.41
N GLU A 205 -2.29 15.48 -1.48
CA GLU A 205 -3.28 15.39 -2.57
C GLU A 205 -4.05 16.70 -2.78
N ARG A 206 -4.34 17.38 -1.68
CA ARG A 206 -5.01 18.67 -1.72
C ARG A 206 -4.06 19.85 -1.91
N LYS A 207 -2.76 19.59 -1.98
CA LYS A 207 -1.70 20.62 -2.05
C LYS A 207 -1.82 21.65 -0.92
N ASP A 208 -2.30 21.18 0.28
CA ASP A 208 -2.31 21.99 1.50
C ASP A 208 -0.92 21.97 2.13
N TRP A 209 -0.03 22.75 1.56
CA TRP A 209 1.37 22.81 1.96
C TRP A 209 1.58 23.28 3.40
N LYS A 210 0.63 24.06 3.94
CA LYS A 210 0.70 24.48 5.35
C LYS A 210 0.39 23.31 6.26
N ALA A 211 -0.65 22.55 5.96
CA ALA A 211 -0.98 21.34 6.70
C ALA A 211 0.14 20.31 6.57
N ALA A 212 0.69 20.10 5.37
CA ALA A 212 1.80 19.17 5.13
C ALA A 212 3.05 19.53 5.95
N ALA A 213 3.45 20.81 5.98
CA ALA A 213 4.59 21.27 6.77
C ALA A 213 4.36 21.17 8.29
N ALA A 214 3.12 21.18 8.74
CA ALA A 214 2.71 21.10 10.14
C ALA A 214 2.35 19.69 10.60
N LEU A 215 2.57 18.66 9.79
CA LEU A 215 2.29 17.26 10.15
C LEU A 215 3.06 16.84 11.41
N GLU A 216 2.37 16.13 12.28
CA GLU A 216 2.94 15.56 13.50
C GLU A 216 2.56 14.09 13.62
N LEU A 217 3.38 13.32 14.33
CA LEU A 217 3.08 11.94 14.66
C LEU A 217 1.93 11.91 15.68
N ASN A 218 0.83 11.27 15.32
CA ASN A 218 -0.35 11.12 16.18
C ASN A 218 -0.89 9.68 16.04
N PRO A 219 -1.22 8.97 17.15
CA PRO A 219 -1.07 9.39 18.56
C PRO A 219 0.39 9.55 19.00
N THR A 220 0.67 10.47 19.92
CA THR A 220 2.05 10.73 20.41
C THR A 220 2.63 9.56 21.20
N ASP A 221 1.77 8.80 21.90
CA ASP A 221 2.17 7.66 22.73
C ASP A 221 2.26 6.34 21.92
N PHE A 222 1.99 6.39 20.63
CA PHE A 222 2.16 5.22 19.75
C PHE A 222 3.65 4.86 19.61
N PRO A 223 4.03 3.57 19.54
CA PRO A 223 5.44 3.14 19.53
C PRO A 223 6.13 3.38 18.18
N TRP A 224 6.18 4.63 17.72
CA TRP A 224 6.70 5.05 16.41
C TRP A 224 8.12 4.56 16.10
N ASN A 225 8.93 4.32 17.11
CA ASN A 225 10.29 3.82 16.91
C ASN A 225 10.35 2.37 16.39
N ASP A 226 9.26 1.61 16.52
CA ASP A 226 9.13 0.27 15.97
C ASP A 226 8.68 0.31 14.50
N PHE A 227 8.07 1.43 14.07
CA PHE A 227 7.46 1.64 12.76
C PHE A 227 8.18 2.77 11.99
N VAL A 228 9.47 2.58 11.75
CA VAL A 228 10.36 3.64 11.21
C VAL A 228 9.98 4.07 9.81
N TRP A 229 9.54 3.16 8.95
CA TRP A 229 9.05 3.51 7.61
C TRP A 229 7.83 4.42 7.68
N GLN A 230 6.83 4.05 8.48
CA GLN A 230 5.60 4.83 8.63
C GLN A 230 5.88 6.23 9.20
N LYS A 231 6.78 6.30 10.17
CA LYS A 231 7.29 7.59 10.68
C LYS A 231 7.92 8.45 9.56
N SER A 232 8.59 7.82 8.61
CA SER A 232 9.23 8.50 7.47
C SER A 232 8.22 9.15 6.53
N ILE A 233 7.04 8.56 6.33
CA ILE A 233 5.96 9.12 5.53
C ILE A 233 5.59 10.55 6.02
N VAL A 234 5.49 10.73 7.34
CA VAL A 234 5.22 12.04 7.93
C VAL A 234 6.36 13.02 7.67
N SER A 235 7.61 12.58 7.83
CA SER A 235 8.78 13.42 7.54
C SER A 235 8.86 13.79 6.06
N PHE A 236 8.50 12.89 5.14
CA PHE A 236 8.40 13.17 3.71
C PHE A 236 7.36 14.24 3.40
N GLY A 237 6.14 14.11 3.94
CA GLY A 237 5.10 15.13 3.80
C GLY A 237 5.56 16.51 4.29
N LYS A 238 6.30 16.57 5.41
CA LYS A 238 6.88 17.80 5.95
C LYS A 238 7.92 18.42 5.01
N VAL A 239 8.77 17.60 4.35
CA VAL A 239 9.72 18.12 3.35
C VAL A 239 8.97 18.79 2.21
N LEU A 240 7.99 18.12 1.61
CA LEU A 240 7.22 18.68 0.49
C LEU A 240 6.47 19.95 0.91
N GLY A 241 5.82 19.94 2.07
CA GLY A 241 5.17 21.14 2.61
C GLY A 241 6.13 22.32 2.79
N ALA A 242 7.29 22.08 3.40
CA ALA A 242 8.31 23.12 3.64
C ALA A 242 8.90 23.68 2.34
N VAL A 243 9.17 22.81 1.34
CA VAL A 243 9.68 23.24 0.03
C VAL A 243 8.70 24.18 -0.67
N HIS A 244 7.40 23.82 -0.71
CA HIS A 244 6.39 24.68 -1.36
C HIS A 244 6.10 25.96 -0.60
N LEU A 245 6.33 25.98 0.72
CA LEU A 245 6.31 27.19 1.53
C LEU A 245 7.63 28.01 1.44
N ARG A 246 8.63 27.51 0.71
CA ARG A 246 9.96 28.08 0.56
C ARG A 246 10.74 28.18 1.89
N ASP A 247 10.44 27.31 2.84
CA ASP A 247 11.17 27.18 4.10
C ASP A 247 12.29 26.13 3.96
N MET A 248 13.44 26.59 3.48
CA MET A 248 14.60 25.72 3.25
C MET A 248 15.09 25.06 4.55
N ALA A 249 15.06 25.79 5.67
CA ALA A 249 15.56 25.25 6.94
C ALA A 249 14.68 24.08 7.44
N ALA A 250 13.36 24.24 7.35
CA ALA A 250 12.42 23.17 7.71
C ALA A 250 12.53 21.98 6.74
N ALA A 251 12.70 22.22 5.42
CA ALA A 251 12.88 21.16 4.44
C ALA A 251 14.16 20.34 4.70
N GLU A 252 15.29 20.99 4.95
CA GLU A 252 16.55 20.32 5.27
C GLU A 252 16.49 19.54 6.59
N ALA A 253 15.81 20.09 7.61
CA ALA A 253 15.62 19.39 8.89
C ALA A 253 14.79 18.11 8.71
N SER A 254 13.67 18.17 7.99
CA SER A 254 12.82 16.99 7.73
C SER A 254 13.51 15.96 6.83
N LEU A 255 14.31 16.41 5.84
CA LEU A 255 15.15 15.52 5.02
C LEU A 255 16.22 14.81 5.86
N ALA A 256 16.79 15.50 6.86
CA ALA A 256 17.74 14.87 7.77
C ALA A 256 17.09 13.76 8.62
N GLU A 257 15.83 13.93 9.04
CA GLU A 257 15.06 12.87 9.70
C GLU A 257 14.83 11.67 8.78
N LEU A 258 14.44 11.90 7.51
CA LEU A 258 14.30 10.82 6.52
C LEU A 258 15.59 10.01 6.37
N LYS A 259 16.73 10.70 6.23
CA LYS A 259 18.04 10.05 6.12
C LYS A 259 18.43 9.27 7.36
N ALA A 260 18.11 9.76 8.55
CA ALA A 260 18.33 9.03 9.80
C ALA A 260 17.45 7.77 9.89
N ASN A 261 16.18 7.88 9.53
CA ASN A 261 15.25 6.75 9.50
C ASN A 261 15.69 5.68 8.48
N HIS A 262 16.13 6.10 7.30
CA HIS A 262 16.70 5.19 6.29
C HIS A 262 17.89 4.39 6.84
N ALA A 263 18.82 5.06 7.53
CA ALA A 263 19.97 4.40 8.14
C ALA A 263 19.55 3.35 9.19
N ILE A 264 18.53 3.66 10.01
CA ILE A 264 17.96 2.70 10.98
C ILE A 264 17.34 1.49 10.27
N LEU A 265 16.63 1.69 9.18
CA LEU A 265 16.02 0.59 8.41
C LEU A 265 17.08 -0.32 7.81
N LEU A 266 18.16 0.24 7.27
CA LEU A 266 19.29 -0.54 6.77
C LEU A 266 19.99 -1.34 7.87
N GLU A 267 20.21 -0.74 9.04
CA GLU A 267 20.79 -1.44 10.20
C GLU A 267 19.89 -2.58 10.68
N ARG A 268 18.57 -2.44 10.55
CA ARG A 268 17.58 -3.47 10.90
C ARG A 268 17.34 -4.50 9.77
N GLU A 269 18.07 -4.41 8.67
CA GLU A 269 17.92 -5.29 7.48
C GLU A 269 16.49 -5.25 6.89
N LYS A 270 15.79 -4.11 7.04
CA LYS A 270 14.45 -3.83 6.49
C LYS A 270 14.57 -3.27 5.07
N ASN A 271 14.99 -4.14 4.14
CA ASN A 271 15.40 -3.71 2.80
C ASN A 271 14.29 -3.09 1.98
N TYR A 272 13.05 -3.64 2.06
CA TYR A 272 11.89 -3.09 1.34
C TYR A 272 11.55 -1.69 1.86
N GLU A 273 11.40 -1.56 3.17
CA GLU A 273 11.05 -0.31 3.82
C GLU A 273 12.17 0.75 3.63
N ALA A 274 13.43 0.31 3.66
CA ALA A 274 14.55 1.19 3.36
C ALA A 274 14.53 1.68 1.90
N ASN A 275 14.15 0.84 0.94
CA ASN A 275 14.00 1.25 -0.45
C ASN A 275 12.87 2.28 -0.62
N GLN A 276 11.73 2.12 0.03
CA GLN A 276 10.64 3.09 0.04
C GLN A 276 11.12 4.46 0.55
N VAL A 277 11.78 4.49 1.72
CA VAL A 277 12.31 5.74 2.28
C VAL A 277 13.42 6.32 1.39
N LYS A 278 14.18 5.50 0.67
CA LYS A 278 15.19 5.97 -0.29
C LYS A 278 14.57 6.73 -1.46
N ILE A 279 13.44 6.23 -1.99
CA ILE A 279 12.66 6.92 -3.04
C ILE A 279 12.19 8.28 -2.54
N GLU A 280 11.60 8.33 -1.33
CA GLU A 280 11.16 9.57 -0.69
C GLU A 280 12.31 10.58 -0.47
N ILE A 281 13.52 10.09 -0.10
CA ILE A 281 14.72 10.94 0.04
C ILE A 281 15.10 11.54 -1.30
N ILE A 282 15.19 10.75 -2.37
CA ILE A 282 15.59 11.24 -3.70
C ILE A 282 14.57 12.23 -4.22
N ALA A 283 13.27 11.95 -4.07
CA ALA A 283 12.20 12.88 -4.43
C ALA A 283 12.31 14.21 -3.65
N SER A 284 12.54 14.12 -2.34
CA SER A 284 12.75 15.30 -1.47
C SER A 284 13.95 16.14 -1.92
N GLU A 285 15.08 15.49 -2.22
CA GLU A 285 16.28 16.16 -2.74
C GLU A 285 15.99 16.83 -4.08
N GLY A 286 15.21 16.18 -4.96
CA GLY A 286 14.77 16.76 -6.23
C GLY A 286 14.00 18.07 -6.03
N TRP A 287 13.01 18.08 -5.15
CA TRP A 287 12.22 19.27 -4.85
C TRP A 287 13.05 20.39 -4.18
N ILE A 288 13.99 20.04 -3.31
CA ILE A 288 14.95 21.01 -2.72
C ILE A 288 15.84 21.63 -3.82
N GLN A 289 16.33 20.82 -4.79
CA GLN A 289 17.11 21.33 -5.91
C GLN A 289 16.28 22.30 -6.78
N LEU A 290 15.00 22.02 -6.99
CA LEU A 290 14.10 22.94 -7.70
C LEU A 290 13.98 24.28 -6.95
N LEU A 291 13.78 24.24 -5.64
CA LEU A 291 13.70 25.43 -4.79
C LEU A 291 14.99 26.28 -4.86
N GLN A 292 16.15 25.63 -4.99
CA GLN A 292 17.45 26.27 -5.17
C GLN A 292 17.68 26.79 -6.60
N GLY A 293 16.78 26.49 -7.55
CA GLY A 293 16.87 26.90 -8.95
C GLY A 293 17.67 25.95 -9.85
N ASN A 294 18.10 24.80 -9.33
CA ASN A 294 18.89 23.79 -10.05
C ASN A 294 18.00 22.84 -10.86
N LYS A 295 17.26 23.38 -11.84
CA LYS A 295 16.21 22.64 -12.59
C LYS A 295 16.68 21.31 -13.19
N ASN A 296 17.87 21.24 -13.77
CA ASN A 296 18.37 20.01 -14.41
C ASN A 296 18.61 18.90 -13.38
N GLU A 297 19.17 19.24 -12.24
CA GLU A 297 19.42 18.28 -11.16
C GLU A 297 18.09 17.87 -10.48
N ALA A 298 17.17 18.80 -10.30
CA ALA A 298 15.83 18.50 -9.81
C ALA A 298 15.11 17.46 -10.70
N THR A 299 15.10 17.68 -12.01
CA THR A 299 14.49 16.73 -12.97
C THR A 299 15.21 15.37 -12.94
N ARG A 300 16.55 15.36 -12.87
CA ARG A 300 17.32 14.12 -12.81
C ARG A 300 16.94 13.29 -11.57
N LEU A 301 16.90 13.92 -10.40
CA LEU A 301 16.57 13.25 -9.13
C LEU A 301 15.11 12.75 -9.13
N MET A 302 14.15 13.56 -9.58
CA MET A 302 12.77 13.12 -9.64
C MET A 302 12.55 11.97 -10.64
N THR A 303 13.26 11.98 -11.77
CA THR A 303 13.22 10.86 -12.72
C THR A 303 13.84 9.60 -12.11
N GLU A 304 14.91 9.74 -11.32
CA GLU A 304 15.53 8.64 -10.58
C GLU A 304 14.54 8.05 -9.55
N ALA A 305 13.87 8.90 -8.75
CA ALA A 305 12.89 8.46 -7.77
C ALA A 305 11.72 7.71 -8.44
N ALA A 306 11.13 8.28 -9.50
CA ALA A 306 10.04 7.67 -10.26
C ALA A 306 10.45 6.32 -10.86
N THR A 307 11.66 6.22 -11.45
CA THR A 307 12.15 4.96 -12.02
C THR A 307 12.39 3.89 -10.94
N MET A 308 12.85 4.29 -9.76
CA MET A 308 13.01 3.36 -8.63
C MET A 308 11.66 2.88 -8.10
N GLU A 309 10.66 3.76 -8.03
CA GLU A 309 9.32 3.41 -7.58
C GLU A 309 8.64 2.47 -8.57
N ASP A 310 8.69 2.74 -9.88
CA ASP A 310 8.16 1.87 -10.95
C ASP A 310 8.77 0.45 -10.91
N ALA A 311 10.03 0.34 -10.48
CA ALA A 311 10.71 -0.95 -10.32
C ALA A 311 10.45 -1.63 -8.97
N THR A 312 9.64 -1.00 -8.11
CA THR A 312 9.35 -1.48 -6.75
C THR A 312 7.89 -1.89 -6.66
N GLU A 313 7.62 -3.14 -6.32
CA GLU A 313 6.25 -3.60 -6.14
C GLU A 313 5.58 -2.89 -4.96
N LYS A 314 4.34 -2.46 -5.13
CA LYS A 314 3.51 -1.90 -4.06
C LYS A 314 3.42 -2.85 -2.88
N HIS A 315 3.47 -2.32 -1.66
CA HIS A 315 3.25 -3.13 -0.47
C HIS A 315 1.86 -3.82 -0.53
N PRO A 316 1.77 -5.14 -0.28
CA PRO A 316 0.52 -5.89 -0.49
C PRO A 316 -0.64 -5.47 0.44
N VAL A 317 -0.36 -4.72 1.49
CA VAL A 317 -1.37 -4.27 2.46
C VAL A 317 -1.91 -2.88 2.14
N THR A 318 -1.08 -1.96 1.63
CA THR A 318 -1.45 -0.55 1.44
C THR A 318 -2.23 -0.33 0.13
N PRO A 319 -3.11 0.69 0.04
CA PRO A 319 -3.80 1.01 -1.22
C PRO A 319 -2.84 1.47 -2.32
N GLY A 320 -1.79 2.18 -1.96
CA GLY A 320 -0.77 2.73 -2.84
C GLY A 320 0.18 3.62 -2.05
N GLU A 321 1.11 4.23 -2.74
CA GLU A 321 2.00 5.26 -2.22
C GLU A 321 1.18 6.47 -1.75
N VAL A 322 1.78 7.32 -0.90
CA VAL A 322 1.08 8.50 -0.38
C VAL A 322 0.83 9.51 -1.50
N VAL A 323 1.85 9.79 -2.29
CA VAL A 323 1.78 10.43 -3.61
C VAL A 323 2.87 9.78 -4.47
N PRO A 324 2.53 9.20 -5.63
CA PRO A 324 3.50 8.54 -6.48
C PRO A 324 4.64 9.46 -6.92
N ALA A 325 5.87 8.95 -6.96
CA ALA A 325 7.02 9.73 -7.38
C ALA A 325 6.91 10.20 -8.84
N ARG A 326 6.18 9.45 -9.67
CA ARG A 326 5.93 9.83 -11.05
C ARG A 326 4.93 10.98 -11.17
N GLU A 327 3.89 11.01 -10.32
CA GLU A 327 2.99 12.15 -10.19
C GLU A 327 3.74 13.39 -9.71
N LEU A 328 4.59 13.25 -8.68
CA LEU A 328 5.45 14.34 -8.20
C LEU A 328 6.42 14.86 -9.28
N LEU A 329 6.90 13.99 -10.17
CA LEU A 329 7.67 14.41 -11.35
C LEU A 329 6.82 15.24 -12.30
N GLY A 330 5.58 14.82 -12.56
CA GLY A 330 4.61 15.56 -13.35
C GLY A 330 4.35 16.95 -12.77
N ASP A 331 4.09 17.03 -11.48
CA ASP A 331 3.89 18.29 -10.74
C ASP A 331 5.11 19.23 -10.85
N MET A 332 6.31 18.68 -10.66
CA MET A 332 7.56 19.45 -10.82
C MET A 332 7.72 20.00 -12.23
N LEU A 333 7.43 19.20 -13.25
CA LEU A 333 7.52 19.62 -14.65
C LEU A 333 6.45 20.68 -14.99
N MET A 334 5.26 20.60 -14.39
CA MET A 334 4.23 21.64 -14.48
C MET A 334 4.72 22.97 -13.91
N GLU A 335 5.34 22.99 -12.74
CA GLU A 335 5.93 24.20 -12.15
C GLU A 335 7.04 24.81 -13.02
N MET A 336 7.78 23.97 -13.73
CA MET A 336 8.82 24.41 -14.65
C MET A 336 8.29 24.86 -16.03
N ASN A 337 6.98 24.75 -16.28
CA ASN A 337 6.29 24.98 -17.56
C ASN A 337 6.73 23.99 -18.68
N GLU A 338 7.18 22.79 -18.33
CA GLU A 338 7.55 21.70 -19.22
C GLU A 338 6.32 20.80 -19.50
N TYR A 339 5.22 21.39 -19.98
CA TYR A 339 3.89 20.75 -20.03
C TYR A 339 3.84 19.44 -20.80
N SER A 340 4.58 19.30 -21.91
CA SER A 340 4.61 18.05 -22.68
C SER A 340 5.21 16.90 -21.89
N LYS A 341 6.29 17.18 -21.15
CA LYS A 341 6.93 16.16 -20.30
C LYS A 341 6.10 15.86 -19.06
N ALA A 342 5.40 16.86 -18.51
CA ALA A 342 4.47 16.65 -17.42
C ALA A 342 3.35 15.69 -17.81
N LEU A 343 2.77 15.88 -19.03
CA LEU A 343 1.75 14.98 -19.56
C LEU A 343 2.29 13.55 -19.70
N GLU A 344 3.49 13.36 -20.27
CA GLU A 344 4.14 12.07 -20.38
C GLU A 344 4.35 11.38 -19.01
N ALA A 345 4.69 12.18 -17.98
CA ALA A 345 4.87 11.65 -16.62
C ALA A 345 3.53 11.18 -16.01
N TYR A 346 2.46 11.99 -16.12
CA TYR A 346 1.14 11.62 -15.61
C TYR A 346 0.51 10.44 -16.39
N GLU A 347 0.69 10.39 -17.72
CA GLU A 347 0.20 9.24 -18.52
C GLU A 347 0.93 7.94 -18.19
N ALA A 348 2.18 8.02 -17.72
CA ALA A 348 2.95 6.86 -17.31
C ALA A 348 2.65 6.41 -15.88
N ASP A 349 1.98 7.24 -15.09
CA ASP A 349 1.54 6.94 -13.73
C ASP A 349 0.20 6.18 -13.70
N LEU A 350 -0.62 6.32 -14.76
CA LEU A 350 -1.92 5.67 -14.94
C LEU A 350 -1.80 4.20 -15.35
#